data_74bc96980bd7bed353aec47f6190ddde
#
_entry.id   74bc96980bd7bed353aec47f6190ddde
#
_cell.length_a   1.000
_cell.length_b   1.000
_cell.length_c   1.000
_cell.angle_alpha   90.00
_cell.angle_beta   90.00
_cell.angle_gamma   90.00
#
_symmetry.space_group_name_H-M   'P 1'
#
loop_
_entity.id
_entity.type
_entity.pdbx_description
1 polymer ?
#
loop_
_entity_poly.entity_id
_entity_poly.type
_entity_poly.pdbx_seq_one_letter_code
_entity_poly.pdbx_strand_id
1 'polypeptide(L)'
;VLRFAQGQISVTVHGRQDNLFAVEFDQPILPALEQYGELPIPPYFNRAADDSDETRYQTVFHDPSKAASVAAPTAGLHIDDALLAALDAKGIERAFVTLHVGAGTFQPVRTHDITQHQMHSEWGEVPAATVAKIAETHARGGKVIAVGTTATRALESAAKACDTAGGGALAAWSGETNIFIYPSYQFQIVDRLMTNFHLPESTLLMLVSALAGRERMLAAYQHAIAQEYRFFSYGDAMLIDNV
;
A
#
# COMPACT_ATOMS: atom_id res chain seq x y z
N VAL A 1 11.89 -2.45 -31.08
CA VAL A 1 11.20 -1.17 -30.86
C VAL A 1 9.72 -1.43 -30.79
N LEU A 2 9.07 -0.93 -29.77
CA LEU A 2 7.62 -0.93 -29.59
C LEU A 2 7.08 0.46 -29.98
N ARG A 3 5.84 0.52 -30.44
CA ARG A 3 5.17 1.78 -30.79
C ARG A 3 3.85 1.89 -30.06
N PHE A 4 3.62 3.05 -29.45
CA PHE A 4 2.41 3.39 -28.70
C PHE A 4 1.75 4.66 -29.27
N ALA A 5 0.55 4.97 -28.82
CA ALA A 5 -0.20 6.17 -29.25
C ALA A 5 -0.22 6.32 -30.77
N GLN A 6 -0.64 5.25 -31.49
CA GLN A 6 -0.71 5.22 -32.96
C GLN A 6 0.63 5.55 -33.67
N GLY A 7 1.76 5.23 -33.01
CA GLY A 7 3.11 5.44 -33.52
C GLY A 7 3.76 6.78 -33.13
N GLN A 8 3.10 7.58 -32.30
CA GLN A 8 3.63 8.85 -31.81
C GLN A 8 4.70 8.69 -30.72
N ILE A 9 4.74 7.54 -30.05
CA ILE A 9 5.74 7.19 -29.06
C ILE A 9 6.46 5.92 -29.51
N SER A 10 7.78 5.97 -29.59
CA SER A 10 8.60 4.79 -29.84
C SER A 10 9.41 4.44 -28.59
N VAL A 11 9.46 3.16 -28.27
CA VAL A 11 10.16 2.65 -27.10
C VAL A 11 11.12 1.56 -27.55
N THR A 12 12.39 1.74 -27.26
CA THR A 12 13.43 0.74 -27.51
C THR A 12 13.60 -0.14 -26.27
N VAL A 13 13.49 -1.45 -26.44
CA VAL A 13 13.74 -2.43 -25.38
C VAL A 13 15.22 -2.80 -25.42
N HIS A 14 15.95 -2.52 -24.36
CA HIS A 14 17.40 -2.80 -24.24
C HIS A 14 17.69 -4.15 -23.57
N GLY A 15 16.77 -4.64 -22.75
CA GLY A 15 16.95 -5.91 -22.05
C GLY A 15 15.83 -6.19 -21.06
N ARG A 16 16.01 -7.28 -20.33
CA ARG A 16 15.11 -7.70 -19.25
C ARG A 16 15.88 -7.77 -17.93
N GLN A 17 15.29 -7.22 -16.89
CA GLN A 17 15.78 -7.34 -15.52
C GLN A 17 14.63 -7.90 -14.67
N ASP A 18 14.77 -9.15 -14.24
CA ASP A 18 13.71 -9.91 -13.57
C ASP A 18 12.40 -9.95 -14.40
N ASN A 19 11.34 -9.37 -13.88
CA ASN A 19 10.04 -9.29 -14.54
C ASN A 19 9.80 -7.95 -15.27
N LEU A 20 10.78 -7.07 -15.29
CA LEU A 20 10.71 -5.75 -15.92
C LEU A 20 11.60 -5.70 -17.16
N PHE A 21 11.26 -4.81 -18.08
CA PHE A 21 12.08 -4.51 -19.24
C PHE A 21 12.76 -3.14 -19.07
N ALA A 22 14.05 -3.09 -19.33
CA ALA A 22 14.76 -1.83 -19.47
C ALA A 22 14.40 -1.23 -20.83
N VAL A 23 13.81 -0.05 -20.82
CA VAL A 23 13.29 0.61 -22.01
C VAL A 23 13.78 2.06 -22.10
N GLU A 24 13.90 2.54 -23.31
CA GLU A 24 14.24 3.94 -23.63
C GLU A 24 13.14 4.50 -24.52
N PHE A 25 12.62 5.65 -24.13
CA PHE A 25 11.61 6.39 -24.89
C PHE A 25 12.32 7.37 -25.84
N ASP A 26 11.75 7.59 -27.02
CA ASP A 26 12.23 8.55 -28.00
C ASP A 26 11.94 10.02 -27.62
N GLN A 27 11.24 10.24 -26.52
CA GLN A 27 10.85 11.55 -25.98
C GLN A 27 10.73 11.52 -24.46
N PRO A 28 10.68 12.69 -23.77
CA PRO A 28 10.46 12.75 -22.34
C PRO A 28 9.18 12.03 -21.91
N ILE A 29 9.31 11.12 -20.93
CA ILE A 29 8.21 10.21 -20.57
C ILE A 29 7.03 10.93 -19.90
N LEU A 30 7.28 11.89 -19.01
CA LEU A 30 6.18 12.54 -18.25
C LEU A 30 5.19 13.26 -19.15
N PRO A 31 5.60 14.15 -20.08
CA PRO A 31 4.69 14.76 -21.04
C PRO A 31 3.97 13.74 -21.94
N ALA A 32 4.65 12.64 -22.31
CA ALA A 32 4.05 11.59 -23.09
C ALA A 32 2.97 10.82 -22.31
N LEU A 33 3.19 10.58 -21.02
CA LEU A 33 2.19 9.96 -20.14
C LEU A 33 1.01 10.89 -19.85
N GLU A 34 1.24 12.19 -19.69
CA GLU A 34 0.15 13.17 -19.54
C GLU A 34 -0.76 13.24 -20.76
N GLN A 35 -0.19 13.07 -21.95
CA GLN A 35 -0.94 13.18 -23.20
C GLN A 35 -1.59 11.86 -23.65
N TYR A 36 -0.94 10.72 -23.41
CA TYR A 36 -1.31 9.42 -23.99
C TYR A 36 -1.42 8.31 -22.96
N GLY A 37 -1.08 8.58 -21.71
CA GLY A 37 -1.14 7.59 -20.65
C GLY A 37 -2.58 7.29 -20.24
N GLU A 38 -2.76 6.09 -19.69
CA GLU A 38 -4.01 5.69 -19.06
C GLU A 38 -3.72 5.37 -17.59
N LEU A 39 -4.66 5.67 -16.71
CA LEU A 39 -4.53 5.35 -15.29
C LEU A 39 -4.45 3.83 -15.12
N PRO A 40 -3.39 3.29 -14.48
CA PRO A 40 -3.23 1.86 -14.31
C PRO A 40 -4.12 1.33 -13.18
N ILE A 41 -5.42 1.23 -13.42
CA ILE A 41 -6.32 0.60 -12.46
C ILE A 41 -6.05 -0.91 -12.37
N PRO A 42 -6.28 -1.55 -11.19
CA PRO A 42 -6.02 -2.97 -11.01
C PRO A 42 -6.73 -3.87 -12.02
N PRO A 43 -6.08 -4.94 -12.52
CA PRO A 43 -6.64 -5.80 -13.56
C PRO A 43 -7.98 -6.48 -13.21
N TYR A 44 -8.26 -6.67 -11.92
CA TYR A 44 -9.51 -7.28 -11.46
C TYR A 44 -10.75 -6.39 -11.65
N PHE A 45 -10.60 -5.10 -12.02
CA PHE A 45 -11.72 -4.28 -12.46
C PHE A 45 -12.31 -4.76 -13.78
N ASN A 46 -11.53 -5.48 -14.56
CA ASN A 46 -11.92 -6.05 -15.85
C ASN A 46 -12.57 -5.03 -16.81
N ARG A 47 -12.11 -3.80 -16.76
CA ARG A 47 -12.45 -2.67 -17.62
C ARG A 47 -11.25 -1.73 -17.76
N ALA A 48 -11.25 -0.88 -18.77
CA ALA A 48 -10.34 0.26 -18.85
C ALA A 48 -10.71 1.32 -17.78
N ALA A 49 -9.74 2.17 -17.44
CA ALA A 49 -10.01 3.36 -16.65
C ALA A 49 -10.95 4.31 -17.40
N ASP A 50 -11.78 5.03 -16.68
CA ASP A 50 -12.62 6.10 -17.22
C ASP A 50 -12.31 7.43 -16.50
N ASP A 51 -12.85 8.54 -17.01
CA ASP A 51 -12.57 9.89 -16.50
C ASP A 51 -12.88 10.03 -14.99
N SER A 52 -13.82 9.25 -14.46
CA SER A 52 -14.15 9.27 -13.04
C SER A 52 -13.06 8.66 -12.17
N ASP A 53 -12.26 7.73 -12.72
CA ASP A 53 -11.18 7.07 -11.97
C ASP A 53 -10.04 8.03 -11.67
N GLU A 54 -9.78 9.06 -12.48
CA GLU A 54 -8.74 10.05 -12.22
C GLU A 54 -8.91 10.71 -10.85
N THR A 55 -10.16 10.96 -10.46
CA THR A 55 -10.48 11.52 -9.14
C THR A 55 -10.72 10.44 -8.10
N ARG A 56 -11.45 9.37 -8.45
CA ARG A 56 -11.90 8.35 -7.48
C ARG A 56 -10.83 7.34 -7.10
N TYR A 57 -9.82 7.11 -7.98
CA TYR A 57 -8.69 6.24 -7.68
C TYR A 57 -7.51 7.01 -7.07
N GLN A 58 -7.80 8.10 -6.33
CA GLN A 58 -6.83 8.90 -5.61
C GLN A 58 -7.37 9.26 -4.22
N THR A 59 -6.49 9.26 -3.22
CA THR A 59 -6.86 9.65 -1.85
C THR A 59 -6.91 11.17 -1.71
N VAL A 60 -7.80 11.67 -0.84
CA VAL A 60 -7.93 13.11 -0.55
C VAL A 60 -6.70 13.69 0.16
N PHE A 61 -5.79 12.84 0.64
CA PHE A 61 -4.56 13.23 1.35
C PHE A 61 -3.28 12.88 0.57
N HIS A 62 -3.37 12.63 -0.72
CA HIS A 62 -2.16 12.43 -1.55
C HIS A 62 -1.31 13.69 -1.61
N ASP A 63 -0.01 13.51 -1.79
CA ASP A 63 0.95 14.59 -2.00
C ASP A 63 1.46 14.56 -3.46
N PRO A 64 1.01 15.49 -4.32
CA PRO A 64 1.44 15.51 -5.72
C PRO A 64 2.97 15.67 -5.91
N SER A 65 3.67 16.27 -4.95
CA SER A 65 5.12 16.43 -4.99
C SER A 65 5.87 15.10 -4.82
N LYS A 66 5.17 14.05 -4.32
CA LYS A 66 5.71 12.70 -4.09
C LYS A 66 5.12 11.66 -5.07
N ALA A 67 4.69 12.09 -6.25
CA ALA A 67 4.09 11.21 -7.26
C ALA A 67 5.12 10.26 -7.86
N ALA A 68 5.18 9.00 -7.37
CA ALA A 68 6.06 7.95 -7.90
C ALA A 68 5.48 6.53 -7.72
N SER A 69 4.24 6.41 -7.26
CA SER A 69 3.54 5.13 -7.13
C SER A 69 2.80 4.75 -8.41
N VAL A 70 2.80 3.46 -8.75
CA VAL A 70 1.96 2.91 -9.84
C VAL A 70 0.53 2.56 -9.39
N ALA A 71 0.26 2.60 -8.08
CA ALA A 71 -1.05 2.29 -7.51
C ALA A 71 -1.37 3.21 -6.34
N ALA A 72 -2.65 3.59 -6.21
CA ALA A 72 -3.14 4.32 -5.04
C ALA A 72 -3.21 3.40 -3.80
N PRO A 73 -3.05 3.95 -2.58
CA PRO A 73 -3.28 3.22 -1.33
C PRO A 73 -4.78 3.09 -1.09
N THR A 74 -5.41 2.10 -1.74
CA THR A 74 -6.87 2.03 -1.94
C THR A 74 -7.70 1.92 -0.67
N ALA A 75 -7.14 1.48 0.46
CA ALA A 75 -7.81 1.59 1.75
C ALA A 75 -8.07 3.06 2.15
N GLY A 76 -7.25 3.99 1.68
CA GLY A 76 -7.46 5.44 1.88
C GLY A 76 -8.64 6.02 1.11
N LEU A 77 -9.16 5.32 0.10
CA LEU A 77 -10.32 5.77 -0.68
C LEU A 77 -11.63 5.76 0.14
N HIS A 78 -11.67 5.06 1.28
CA HIS A 78 -12.77 5.10 2.22
C HIS A 78 -12.81 6.37 3.06
N ILE A 79 -11.77 7.20 2.99
CA ILE A 79 -11.63 8.41 3.78
C ILE A 79 -11.86 9.61 2.86
N ASP A 80 -12.93 10.32 3.11
CA ASP A 80 -13.25 11.58 2.47
C ASP A 80 -13.04 12.79 3.43
N ASP A 81 -13.22 13.99 2.94
CA ASP A 81 -13.06 15.21 3.72
C ASP A 81 -14.04 15.29 4.90
N ALA A 82 -15.25 14.73 4.74
CA ALA A 82 -16.25 14.71 5.81
C ALA A 82 -15.81 13.78 6.95
N LEU A 83 -15.28 12.62 6.64
CA LEU A 83 -14.73 11.70 7.65
C LEU A 83 -13.48 12.30 8.30
N LEU A 84 -12.58 12.95 7.54
CA LEU A 84 -11.43 13.64 8.10
C LEU A 84 -11.85 14.72 9.12
N ALA A 85 -12.85 15.54 8.77
CA ALA A 85 -13.39 16.55 9.69
C ALA A 85 -14.04 15.92 10.93
N ALA A 86 -14.73 14.79 10.79
CA ALA A 86 -15.31 14.07 11.93
C ALA A 86 -14.25 13.45 12.86
N LEU A 87 -13.13 12.98 12.32
CA LEU A 87 -12.00 12.49 13.09
C LEU A 87 -11.35 13.65 13.89
N ASP A 88 -11.14 14.79 13.23
CA ASP A 88 -10.59 15.99 13.88
C ASP A 88 -11.50 16.47 15.03
N ALA A 89 -12.83 16.50 14.81
CA ALA A 89 -13.80 16.88 15.84
C ALA A 89 -13.81 15.93 17.05
N LYS A 90 -13.34 14.68 16.87
CA LYS A 90 -13.15 13.69 17.95
C LYS A 90 -11.75 13.74 18.58
N GLY A 91 -10.89 14.64 18.14
CA GLY A 91 -9.50 14.73 18.62
C GLY A 91 -8.62 13.56 18.17
N ILE A 92 -8.99 12.87 17.09
CA ILE A 92 -8.17 11.81 16.50
C ILE A 92 -7.14 12.45 15.58
N GLU A 93 -5.88 12.36 15.99
CA GLU A 93 -4.77 12.97 15.26
C GLU A 93 -4.40 12.15 14.01
N ARG A 94 -3.89 12.83 13.00
CA ARG A 94 -3.43 12.23 11.74
C ARG A 94 -1.93 12.41 11.57
N ALA A 95 -1.30 11.39 10.98
CA ALA A 95 0.09 11.43 10.55
C ALA A 95 0.21 10.73 9.19
N PHE A 96 1.24 11.07 8.44
CA PHE A 96 1.42 10.58 7.08
C PHE A 96 2.74 9.86 6.94
N VAL A 97 2.73 8.83 6.09
CA VAL A 97 3.91 8.10 5.62
C VAL A 97 3.86 8.04 4.11
N THR A 98 5.00 7.81 3.47
CA THR A 98 5.08 7.60 2.03
C THR A 98 5.57 6.18 1.75
N LEU A 99 4.96 5.51 0.78
CA LEU A 99 5.48 4.29 0.17
C LEU A 99 5.20 4.36 -1.33
N HIS A 100 6.23 4.26 -2.14
CA HIS A 100 6.11 4.20 -3.59
C HIS A 100 5.84 2.76 -4.01
N VAL A 101 4.55 2.46 -4.17
CA VAL A 101 4.08 1.13 -4.54
C VAL A 101 4.52 0.80 -5.95
N GLY A 102 5.27 -0.29 -6.10
CA GLY A 102 5.75 -0.79 -7.38
C GLY A 102 4.75 -1.72 -8.09
N ALA A 103 4.98 -1.98 -9.37
CA ALA A 103 4.14 -2.85 -10.20
C ALA A 103 4.03 -4.30 -9.67
N GLY A 104 4.98 -4.73 -8.82
CA GLY A 104 4.97 -6.05 -8.20
C GLY A 104 3.85 -6.31 -7.19
N THR A 105 3.21 -5.27 -6.67
CA THR A 105 2.14 -5.40 -5.66
C THR A 105 0.92 -6.19 -6.17
N PHE A 106 0.69 -6.20 -7.47
CA PHE A 106 -0.42 -6.96 -8.08
C PHE A 106 -0.03 -8.38 -8.50
N GLN A 107 1.21 -8.81 -8.23
CA GLN A 107 1.63 -10.16 -8.61
C GLN A 107 1.21 -11.17 -7.53
N PRO A 108 0.63 -12.31 -7.93
CA PRO A 108 0.30 -13.37 -6.98
C PRO A 108 1.57 -14.05 -6.45
N VAL A 109 1.46 -14.61 -5.25
CA VAL A 109 2.52 -15.48 -4.70
C VAL A 109 2.63 -16.73 -5.58
N ARG A 110 3.84 -17.00 -6.09
CA ARG A 110 4.11 -18.11 -7.04
C ARG A 110 4.87 -19.28 -6.42
N THR A 111 5.21 -19.20 -5.15
CA THR A 111 5.98 -20.22 -4.43
C THR A 111 5.06 -21.06 -3.55
N HIS A 112 5.26 -22.39 -3.51
CA HIS A 112 4.56 -23.26 -2.56
C HIS A 112 5.03 -23.06 -1.13
N ASP A 113 6.30 -22.69 -0.95
CA ASP A 113 6.88 -22.32 0.34
C ASP A 113 6.96 -20.81 0.44
N ILE A 114 6.13 -20.23 1.33
CA ILE A 114 6.06 -18.78 1.53
C ILE A 114 7.39 -18.18 2.03
N THR A 115 8.24 -18.97 2.69
CA THR A 115 9.52 -18.47 3.19
C THR A 115 10.51 -18.17 2.06
N GLN A 116 10.26 -18.72 0.87
CA GLN A 116 11.04 -18.47 -0.35
C GLN A 116 10.49 -17.33 -1.20
N HIS A 117 9.35 -16.74 -0.79
CA HIS A 117 8.79 -15.62 -1.52
C HIS A 117 9.66 -14.38 -1.35
N GLN A 118 10.05 -13.80 -2.48
CA GLN A 118 10.80 -12.53 -2.51
C GLN A 118 9.85 -11.39 -2.82
N MET A 119 9.72 -10.49 -1.84
CA MET A 119 8.99 -9.23 -2.04
C MET A 119 9.79 -8.30 -2.94
N HIS A 120 9.12 -7.62 -3.85
CA HIS A 120 9.72 -6.51 -4.58
C HIS A 120 10.11 -5.40 -3.62
N SER A 121 11.24 -4.74 -3.92
CA SER A 121 11.68 -3.57 -3.17
C SER A 121 10.81 -2.37 -3.54
N GLU A 122 10.41 -1.61 -2.53
CA GLU A 122 9.65 -0.37 -2.64
C GLU A 122 10.29 0.68 -1.73
N TRP A 123 10.36 1.91 -2.21
CA TRP A 123 10.90 3.00 -1.40
C TRP A 123 9.84 3.57 -0.47
N GLY A 124 10.20 3.78 0.80
CA GLY A 124 9.32 4.32 1.82
C GLY A 124 9.94 5.40 2.67
N GLU A 125 9.08 6.19 3.34
CA GLU A 125 9.47 7.24 4.26
C GLU A 125 8.51 7.33 5.44
N VAL A 126 9.07 7.39 6.65
CA VAL A 126 8.36 7.74 7.90
C VAL A 126 8.99 9.01 8.45
N PRO A 127 8.34 10.19 8.29
CA PRO A 127 8.89 11.47 8.72
C PRO A 127 9.04 11.57 10.25
N ALA A 128 9.97 12.41 10.72
CA ALA A 128 10.17 12.66 12.14
C ALA A 128 8.90 13.17 12.86
N ALA A 129 8.06 13.95 12.17
CA ALA A 129 6.79 14.41 12.72
C ALA A 129 5.81 13.25 12.98
N THR A 130 5.80 12.24 12.10
CA THR A 130 5.00 11.02 12.29
C THR A 130 5.53 10.20 13.46
N VAL A 131 6.85 10.04 13.57
CA VAL A 131 7.48 9.35 14.70
C VAL A 131 7.14 10.01 16.03
N ALA A 132 7.22 11.35 16.12
CA ALA A 132 6.86 12.09 17.34
C ALA A 132 5.40 11.83 17.75
N LYS A 133 4.45 11.89 16.79
CA LYS A 133 3.04 11.60 17.07
C LYS A 133 2.79 10.16 17.52
N ILE A 134 3.50 9.19 16.97
CA ILE A 134 3.43 7.79 17.42
C ILE A 134 3.89 7.68 18.86
N ALA A 135 5.06 8.26 19.20
CA ALA A 135 5.60 8.25 20.55
C ALA A 135 4.66 8.90 21.57
N GLU A 136 4.11 10.08 21.24
CA GLU A 136 3.12 10.78 22.06
C GLU A 136 1.83 9.95 22.24
N THR A 137 1.38 9.28 21.19
CA THR A 137 0.20 8.42 21.21
C THR A 137 0.39 7.26 22.16
N HIS A 138 1.51 6.54 22.05
CA HIS A 138 1.84 5.43 22.96
C HIS A 138 2.03 5.92 24.40
N ALA A 139 2.70 7.06 24.60
CA ALA A 139 2.93 7.62 25.95
C ALA A 139 1.64 7.95 26.71
N ARG A 140 0.56 8.31 26.00
CA ARG A 140 -0.78 8.54 26.60
C ARG A 140 -1.69 7.29 26.58
N GLY A 141 -1.17 6.12 26.25
CA GLY A 141 -1.93 4.85 26.17
C GLY A 141 -2.90 4.78 24.98
N GLY A 142 -2.69 5.62 23.96
CA GLY A 142 -3.45 5.60 22.71
C GLY A 142 -2.99 4.49 21.78
N LYS A 143 -3.69 4.36 20.64
CA LYS A 143 -3.42 3.34 19.62
C LYS A 143 -3.09 3.96 18.27
N VAL A 144 -2.16 3.34 17.57
CA VAL A 144 -1.78 3.67 16.20
C VAL A 144 -2.64 2.85 15.24
N ILE A 145 -3.45 3.53 14.43
CA ILE A 145 -4.30 2.92 13.42
C ILE A 145 -3.68 3.18 12.05
N ALA A 146 -3.18 2.13 11.41
CA ALA A 146 -2.73 2.23 10.03
C ALA A 146 -3.92 2.19 9.07
N VAL A 147 -3.91 3.07 8.06
CA VAL A 147 -4.87 3.04 6.95
C VAL A 147 -4.17 2.46 5.73
N GLY A 148 -4.49 1.21 5.44
CA GLY A 148 -3.91 0.43 4.36
C GLY A 148 -2.66 -0.36 4.73
N THR A 149 -2.46 -1.43 3.98
CA THR A 149 -1.26 -2.28 4.09
C THR A 149 0.01 -1.53 3.70
N THR A 150 -0.10 -0.51 2.87
CA THR A 150 0.97 0.41 2.48
C THR A 150 1.53 1.14 3.70
N ALA A 151 0.68 1.79 4.50
CA ALA A 151 1.08 2.48 5.72
C ALA A 151 1.65 1.49 6.75
N THR A 152 1.03 0.32 6.90
CA THR A 152 1.52 -0.75 7.77
C THR A 152 2.95 -1.16 7.40
N ARG A 153 3.21 -1.43 6.13
CA ARG A 153 4.54 -1.83 5.67
C ARG A 153 5.59 -0.74 5.88
N ALA A 154 5.26 0.52 5.64
CA ALA A 154 6.18 1.63 5.90
C ALA A 154 6.54 1.74 7.38
N LEU A 155 5.56 1.69 8.28
CA LEU A 155 5.76 1.80 9.73
C LEU A 155 6.58 0.63 10.29
N GLU A 156 6.22 -0.59 9.92
CA GLU A 156 6.91 -1.79 10.39
C GLU A 156 8.33 -1.91 9.79
N SER A 157 8.56 -1.38 8.58
CA SER A 157 9.90 -1.28 8.00
C SER A 157 10.80 -0.31 8.77
N ALA A 158 10.25 0.84 9.17
CA ALA A 158 10.96 1.81 9.99
C ALA A 158 11.34 1.22 11.36
N ALA A 159 10.42 0.50 12.01
CA ALA A 159 10.68 -0.19 13.26
C ALA A 159 11.77 -1.25 13.11
N LYS A 160 11.67 -2.11 12.10
CA LYS A 160 12.69 -3.13 11.80
C LYS A 160 14.08 -2.53 11.52
N ALA A 161 14.13 -1.38 10.85
CA ALA A 161 15.39 -0.68 10.60
C ALA A 161 16.03 -0.18 11.90
N CYS A 162 15.24 0.28 12.86
CA CYS A 162 15.74 0.66 14.20
C CYS A 162 16.26 -0.54 14.99
N ASP A 163 15.58 -1.69 14.95
CA ASP A 163 16.04 -2.92 15.59
C ASP A 163 17.39 -3.40 15.06
N THR A 164 17.54 -3.40 13.74
CA THR A 164 18.79 -3.82 13.09
C THR A 164 19.96 -2.86 13.34
N ALA A 165 19.66 -1.60 13.67
CA ALA A 165 20.67 -0.60 14.07
C ALA A 165 21.12 -0.70 15.53
N GLY A 166 20.67 -1.71 16.28
CA GLY A 166 21.09 -1.95 17.67
C GLY A 166 20.00 -1.78 18.71
N GLY A 167 18.76 -1.66 18.28
CA GLY A 167 17.58 -1.48 19.14
C GLY A 167 17.46 -0.03 19.65
N GLY A 168 16.26 0.48 19.69
CA GLY A 168 16.00 1.84 20.17
C GLY A 168 14.56 2.25 19.88
N ALA A 169 14.22 3.48 20.29
CA ALA A 169 12.94 4.08 19.94
C ALA A 169 12.83 4.24 18.42
N LEU A 170 11.60 4.16 17.90
CA LEU A 170 11.31 4.44 16.51
C LEU A 170 11.92 5.79 16.09
N ALA A 171 12.63 5.83 14.97
CA ALA A 171 13.25 7.01 14.42
C ALA A 171 12.70 7.34 13.03
N ALA A 172 12.91 8.57 12.57
CA ALA A 172 12.63 8.93 11.18
C ALA A 172 13.42 8.01 10.24
N TRP A 173 12.73 7.53 9.22
CA TRP A 173 13.30 6.54 8.30
C TRP A 173 12.92 6.86 6.87
N SER A 174 13.85 6.65 5.96
CA SER A 174 13.58 6.58 4.53
C SER A 174 14.52 5.57 3.88
N GLY A 175 14.02 4.80 2.94
CA GLY A 175 14.82 3.78 2.26
C GLY A 175 13.99 2.72 1.56
N GLU A 176 14.69 1.76 1.00
CA GLU A 176 14.10 0.60 0.36
C GLU A 176 13.59 -0.41 1.41
N THR A 177 12.45 -0.99 1.13
CA THR A 177 11.88 -2.08 1.92
C THR A 177 11.36 -3.20 1.04
N ASN A 178 11.68 -4.41 1.43
CA ASN A 178 11.10 -5.64 0.92
C ASN A 178 10.40 -6.43 2.04
N ILE A 179 9.88 -5.73 3.04
CA ILE A 179 9.26 -6.37 4.21
C ILE A 179 8.12 -7.29 3.77
N PHE A 180 8.22 -8.54 4.19
CA PHE A 180 7.18 -9.54 4.02
C PHE A 180 6.57 -9.86 5.37
N ILE A 181 5.32 -9.44 5.56
CA ILE A 181 4.56 -9.66 6.79
C ILE A 181 3.62 -10.85 6.56
N TYR A 182 3.82 -11.92 7.32
CA TYR A 182 3.03 -13.14 7.26
C TYR A 182 2.81 -13.71 8.67
N PRO A 183 1.95 -14.70 8.89
CA PRO A 183 1.69 -15.26 10.22
C PRO A 183 2.97 -15.61 10.98
N SER A 184 3.04 -15.21 12.24
CA SER A 184 4.17 -15.18 13.16
C SER A 184 4.96 -13.87 13.20
N TYR A 185 4.66 -12.89 12.33
CA TYR A 185 5.24 -11.56 12.42
C TYR A 185 4.74 -10.85 13.69
N GLN A 186 5.66 -10.19 14.41
CA GLN A 186 5.34 -9.41 15.59
C GLN A 186 5.29 -7.93 15.20
N PHE A 187 4.10 -7.35 15.22
CA PHE A 187 3.91 -5.93 14.94
C PHE A 187 4.48 -5.09 16.08
N GLN A 188 5.19 -4.04 15.73
CA GLN A 188 5.87 -3.17 16.70
C GLN A 188 5.17 -1.82 16.84
N ILE A 189 4.54 -1.33 15.78
CA ILE A 189 3.96 0.02 15.72
C ILE A 189 2.46 -0.02 15.52
N VAL A 190 1.96 -0.94 14.68
CA VAL A 190 0.56 -0.93 14.27
C VAL A 190 -0.30 -1.70 15.28
N ASP A 191 -1.16 -0.97 16.00
CA ASP A 191 -2.14 -1.56 16.93
C ASP A 191 -3.43 -1.99 16.23
N ARG A 192 -3.81 -1.25 15.16
CA ARG A 192 -5.02 -1.50 14.35
C ARG A 192 -4.75 -1.23 12.90
N LEU A 193 -5.48 -1.92 12.05
CA LEU A 193 -5.41 -1.76 10.61
C LEU A 193 -6.81 -1.58 10.02
N MET A 194 -7.03 -0.47 9.32
CA MET A 194 -8.17 -0.30 8.42
C MET A 194 -7.71 -0.65 7.00
N THR A 195 -8.36 -1.62 6.35
CA THR A 195 -7.97 -2.06 5.01
C THR A 195 -9.13 -2.68 4.24
N ASN A 196 -8.97 -2.85 2.92
CA ASN A 196 -9.92 -3.56 2.07
C ASN A 196 -9.89 -5.07 2.31
N PHE A 197 -10.85 -5.80 1.76
CA PHE A 197 -10.76 -7.24 1.59
C PHE A 197 -9.83 -7.58 0.42
N HIS A 198 -8.93 -8.54 0.63
CA HIS A 198 -7.84 -8.88 -0.28
C HIS A 198 -8.10 -10.18 -1.03
N LEU A 199 -7.38 -10.37 -2.15
CA LEU A 199 -7.43 -11.60 -2.95
C LEU A 199 -6.92 -12.82 -2.15
N PRO A 200 -7.47 -14.02 -2.42
CA PRO A 200 -6.85 -15.27 -2.00
C PRO A 200 -5.39 -15.36 -2.50
N GLU A 201 -4.57 -16.10 -1.75
CA GLU A 201 -3.17 -16.37 -2.10
C GLU A 201 -2.31 -15.11 -2.29
N SER A 202 -2.73 -13.97 -1.73
CA SER A 202 -1.99 -12.70 -1.80
C SER A 202 -1.15 -12.48 -0.54
N THR A 203 -0.05 -11.74 -0.70
CA THR A 203 0.77 -11.26 0.44
C THR A 203 -0.03 -10.38 1.39
N LEU A 204 -1.07 -9.69 0.88
CA LEU A 204 -1.93 -8.82 1.68
C LEU A 204 -2.86 -9.63 2.59
N LEU A 205 -3.40 -10.78 2.13
CA LEU A 205 -4.17 -11.68 2.99
C LEU A 205 -3.28 -12.28 4.08
N MET A 206 -2.01 -12.54 3.78
CA MET A 206 -1.03 -13.00 4.79
C MET A 206 -0.77 -11.92 5.85
N LEU A 207 -0.62 -10.65 5.45
CA LEU A 207 -0.42 -9.54 6.37
C LEU A 207 -1.60 -9.38 7.35
N VAL A 208 -2.84 -9.36 6.88
CA VAL A 208 -4.00 -9.25 7.78
C VAL A 208 -4.15 -10.49 8.65
N SER A 209 -3.77 -11.66 8.15
CA SER A 209 -3.73 -12.90 8.93
C SER A 209 -2.61 -12.91 9.99
N ALA A 210 -1.53 -12.20 9.75
CA ALA A 210 -0.47 -12.00 10.75
C ALA A 210 -0.96 -11.10 11.90
N LEU A 211 -1.78 -10.08 11.59
CA LEU A 211 -2.27 -9.12 12.58
C LEU A 211 -3.36 -9.72 13.50
N ALA A 212 -4.36 -10.38 12.93
CA ALA A 212 -5.55 -10.82 13.66
C ALA A 212 -5.61 -12.34 13.92
N GLY A 213 -4.64 -13.08 13.39
CA GLY A 213 -4.66 -14.54 13.39
C GLY A 213 -5.42 -15.12 12.18
N ARG A 214 -4.86 -16.19 11.61
CA ARG A 214 -5.35 -16.79 10.36
C ARG A 214 -6.80 -17.26 10.45
N GLU A 215 -7.17 -17.98 11.54
CA GLU A 215 -8.51 -18.54 11.67
C GLU A 215 -9.58 -17.45 11.77
N ARG A 216 -9.31 -16.39 12.53
CA ARG A 216 -10.18 -15.24 12.68
C ARG A 216 -10.40 -14.53 11.35
N MET A 217 -9.32 -14.32 10.59
CA MET A 217 -9.41 -13.70 9.27
C MET A 217 -10.21 -14.57 8.29
N LEU A 218 -9.98 -15.86 8.23
CA LEU A 218 -10.76 -16.75 7.37
C LEU A 218 -12.26 -16.73 7.73
N ALA A 219 -12.60 -16.72 9.01
CA ALA A 219 -13.99 -16.60 9.46
C ALA A 219 -14.61 -15.25 9.06
N ALA A 220 -13.86 -14.14 9.18
CA ALA A 220 -14.31 -12.81 8.74
C ALA A 220 -14.56 -12.77 7.22
N TYR A 221 -13.69 -13.39 6.43
CA TYR A 221 -13.86 -13.48 4.96
C TYR A 221 -15.08 -14.34 4.58
N GLN A 222 -15.29 -15.47 5.25
CA GLN A 222 -16.49 -16.28 5.04
C GLN A 222 -17.77 -15.51 5.38
N HIS A 223 -17.76 -14.75 6.48
CA HIS A 223 -18.87 -13.88 6.85
C HIS A 223 -19.10 -12.80 5.78
N ALA A 224 -18.04 -12.13 5.32
CA ALA A 224 -18.14 -11.10 4.29
C ALA A 224 -18.73 -11.64 2.97
N ILE A 225 -18.31 -12.85 2.56
CA ILE A 225 -18.86 -13.53 1.37
C ILE A 225 -20.35 -13.84 1.59
N ALA A 226 -20.72 -14.39 2.74
CA ALA A 226 -22.10 -14.74 3.05
C ALA A 226 -23.04 -13.52 3.15
N GLN A 227 -22.49 -12.34 3.47
CA GLN A 227 -23.21 -11.07 3.55
C GLN A 227 -23.04 -10.20 2.31
N GLU A 228 -22.48 -10.76 1.22
CA GLU A 228 -22.29 -10.08 -0.07
C GLU A 228 -21.48 -8.77 0.01
N TYR A 229 -20.49 -8.70 0.88
CA TYR A 229 -19.54 -7.58 0.92
C TYR A 229 -18.74 -7.51 -0.38
N ARG A 230 -18.47 -6.29 -0.80
CA ARG A 230 -17.64 -6.03 -1.98
C ARG A 230 -16.16 -6.12 -1.62
N PHE A 231 -15.39 -6.71 -2.49
CA PHE A 231 -13.98 -6.95 -2.29
C PHE A 231 -13.11 -5.98 -3.12
N PHE A 232 -11.84 -5.91 -2.78
CA PHE A 232 -10.77 -5.18 -3.47
C PHE A 232 -10.88 -3.65 -3.36
N SER A 233 -10.26 -2.92 -4.29
CA SER A 233 -9.98 -1.48 -4.19
C SER A 233 -11.21 -0.59 -4.00
N TYR A 234 -12.31 -0.88 -4.68
CA TYR A 234 -13.58 -0.15 -4.56
C TYR A 234 -14.63 -0.92 -3.75
N GLY A 235 -14.20 -1.93 -3.04
CA GLY A 235 -15.04 -2.74 -2.17
C GLY A 235 -15.22 -2.13 -0.80
N ASP A 236 -15.65 -2.98 0.14
CA ASP A 236 -15.85 -2.60 1.53
C ASP A 236 -14.53 -2.71 2.32
N ALA A 237 -14.53 -2.18 3.53
CA ALA A 237 -13.36 -2.17 4.41
C ALA A 237 -13.60 -2.97 5.68
N MET A 238 -12.52 -3.37 6.33
CA MET A 238 -12.49 -3.94 7.68
C MET A 238 -11.57 -3.13 8.57
N LEU A 239 -11.94 -3.03 9.85
CA LEU A 239 -11.08 -2.51 10.92
C LEU A 239 -10.66 -3.69 11.79
N ILE A 240 -9.36 -3.92 11.92
CA ILE A 240 -8.76 -5.11 12.51
C ILE A 240 -7.92 -4.67 13.71
N ASP A 241 -8.14 -5.29 14.86
CA ASP A 241 -7.25 -5.16 16.03
C ASP A 241 -6.08 -6.15 15.92
N ASN A 242 -4.91 -5.72 16.36
CA ASN A 242 -3.75 -6.58 16.62
C ASN A 242 -4.02 -7.42 17.87
N VAL A 243 -3.73 -8.72 17.84
CA VAL A 243 -4.07 -9.71 18.88
C VAL A 243 -2.86 -10.45 19.40
#